data_68c7172404d820cf7dea8edbf6bcaa02
#
_entry.id   68c7172404d820cf7dea8edbf6bcaa02
#
_cell.length_a   1.000
_cell.length_b   1.000
_cell.length_c   1.000
_cell.angle_alpha   90.00
_cell.angle_beta   90.00
_cell.angle_gamma   90.00
#
_symmetry.space_group_name_H-M   'P 1'
#
loop_
_entity.id
_entity.type
_entity.pdbx_description
1 polymer ?
#
loop_
_entity_poly.entity_id
_entity_poly.type
_entity_poly.pdbx_seq_one_letter_code
_entity_poly.pdbx_strand_id
1 'polypeptide(L)'
;GQAVLFYSNRSSDTIIFREQLQAMKNENMNRFSIYHILTKEVTGVDIFSGRVDQEKCSLYGKHFFNPSEIHTAFICGPELMIMDVKSSLQQMGLREDQIRFELFGTGAFYAKREAQEATEFTGEDTMSQVTIRIDGHEVDLKLGYRGQAVLDAGLQSGIDIPFSCKGG
;
A
#
# COMPACT_ATOMS: atom_id res chain seq x y z
N GLY A 1 16.78 9.69 17.11
CA GLY A 1 15.38 9.94 16.76
C GLY A 1 14.45 8.93 17.40
N GLN A 2 13.18 9.21 17.43
CA GLN A 2 12.12 8.32 17.89
C GLN A 2 11.36 7.79 16.67
N ALA A 3 10.80 6.58 16.77
CA ALA A 3 9.95 5.98 15.77
C ALA A 3 8.69 5.39 16.42
N VAL A 4 7.57 5.57 15.75
CA VAL A 4 6.27 5.00 16.14
C VAL A 4 5.72 4.21 14.96
N LEU A 5 5.39 2.94 15.17
CA LEU A 5 4.81 2.06 14.17
C LEU A 5 3.37 1.71 14.54
N PHE A 6 2.44 2.05 13.67
CA PHE A 6 1.06 1.56 13.69
C PHE A 6 0.96 0.42 12.70
N TYR A 7 0.79 -0.82 13.18
CA TYR A 7 0.86 -2.00 12.36
C TYR A 7 -0.48 -2.73 12.31
N SER A 8 -1.18 -2.60 11.19
CA SER A 8 -2.50 -3.20 10.99
C SER A 8 -2.41 -4.61 10.44
N ASN A 9 -3.09 -5.55 11.08
CA ASN A 9 -3.20 -6.95 10.68
C ASN A 9 -4.64 -7.43 10.86
N ARG A 10 -4.98 -8.62 10.36
CA ARG A 10 -6.33 -9.20 10.55
C ARG A 10 -6.55 -9.61 11.98
N SER A 11 -5.63 -10.36 12.55
CA SER A 11 -5.66 -10.93 13.90
C SER A 11 -4.25 -11.06 14.46
N SER A 12 -4.13 -11.35 15.73
CA SER A 12 -2.86 -11.42 16.44
C SER A 12 -1.94 -12.54 15.93
N ASP A 13 -2.51 -13.64 15.45
CA ASP A 13 -1.80 -14.80 14.88
C ASP A 13 -1.27 -14.54 13.47
N THR A 14 -1.81 -13.54 12.76
CA THR A 14 -1.40 -13.17 11.39
C THR A 14 -0.33 -12.07 11.34
N ILE A 15 0.17 -11.61 12.49
CA ILE A 15 1.18 -10.55 12.54
C ILE A 15 2.52 -11.09 12.02
N ILE A 16 2.93 -10.60 10.85
CA ILE A 16 4.23 -10.92 10.26
C ILE A 16 5.34 -10.21 11.06
N PHE A 17 6.48 -10.87 11.25
CA PHE A 17 7.64 -10.35 12.00
C PHE A 17 7.33 -10.01 13.47
N ARG A 18 6.33 -10.64 14.08
CA ARG A 18 5.90 -10.32 15.45
C ARG A 18 7.04 -10.37 16.46
N GLU A 19 7.82 -11.47 16.44
CA GLU A 19 8.93 -11.67 17.38
C GLU A 19 10.08 -10.69 17.13
N GLN A 20 10.42 -10.46 15.86
CA GLN A 20 11.46 -9.51 15.46
C GLN A 20 11.10 -8.07 15.87
N LEU A 21 9.85 -7.68 15.63
CA LEU A 21 9.35 -6.35 16.04
C LEU A 21 9.33 -6.20 17.56
N GLN A 22 8.95 -7.26 18.29
CA GLN A 22 8.97 -7.25 19.74
C GLN A 22 10.40 -7.16 20.30
N ALA A 23 11.35 -7.91 19.71
CA ALA A 23 12.76 -7.83 20.08
C ALA A 23 13.30 -6.41 19.84
N MET A 24 13.04 -5.85 18.66
CA MET A 24 13.44 -4.48 18.31
C MET A 24 12.86 -3.45 19.29
N LYS A 25 11.58 -3.59 19.69
CA LYS A 25 10.96 -2.73 20.70
C LYS A 25 11.66 -2.87 22.04
N ASN A 26 11.97 -4.08 22.49
CA ASN A 26 12.62 -4.33 23.77
C ASN A 26 14.03 -3.74 23.83
N GLU A 27 14.77 -3.80 22.74
CA GLU A 27 16.12 -3.21 22.62
C GLU A 27 16.08 -1.67 22.54
N ASN A 28 14.96 -1.10 22.12
CA ASN A 28 14.82 0.33 21.85
C ASN A 28 13.61 0.97 22.57
N MET A 29 13.29 0.54 23.78
CA MET A 29 12.07 0.94 24.51
C MET A 29 11.84 2.45 24.60
N ASN A 30 12.91 3.25 24.70
CA ASN A 30 12.82 4.71 24.78
C ASN A 30 12.69 5.41 23.42
N ARG A 31 12.82 4.68 22.33
CA ARG A 31 12.93 5.25 20.98
C ARG A 31 11.99 4.63 19.98
N PHE A 32 11.44 3.45 20.27
CA PHE A 32 10.59 2.72 19.35
C PHE A 32 9.31 2.21 20.03
N SER A 33 8.17 2.65 19.53
CA SER A 33 6.84 2.22 19.98
C SER A 33 6.12 1.50 18.86
N ILE A 34 5.42 0.40 19.18
CA ILE A 34 4.60 -0.35 18.23
C ILE A 34 3.18 -0.44 18.78
N TYR A 35 2.21 -0.15 17.95
CA TYR A 35 0.79 -0.30 18.20
C TYR A 35 0.19 -1.22 17.16
N HIS A 36 -0.31 -2.39 17.59
CA HIS A 36 -0.98 -3.35 16.72
C HIS A 36 -2.46 -2.99 16.60
N ILE A 37 -2.96 -2.87 15.36
CA ILE A 37 -4.37 -2.66 15.05
C ILE A 37 -4.90 -3.95 14.43
N LEU A 38 -5.97 -4.52 15.01
CA LEU A 38 -6.53 -5.78 14.56
C LEU A 38 -7.89 -5.58 13.91
N THR A 39 -7.98 -5.91 12.61
CA THR A 39 -9.19 -5.60 11.83
C THR A 39 -10.32 -6.61 12.00
N LYS A 40 -10.01 -7.83 12.45
CA LYS A 40 -10.99 -8.93 12.66
C LYS A 40 -10.98 -9.49 14.07
N GLU A 41 -10.23 -8.90 14.97
CA GLU A 41 -10.14 -9.31 16.37
C GLU A 41 -10.48 -8.11 17.26
N VAL A 42 -11.31 -8.32 18.27
CA VAL A 42 -11.67 -7.29 19.24
C VAL A 42 -10.58 -7.23 20.31
N THR A 43 -9.87 -6.14 20.39
CA THR A 43 -8.75 -5.96 21.35
C THR A 43 -9.21 -5.48 22.74
N GLY A 44 -10.50 -5.19 22.92
CA GLY A 44 -11.02 -4.51 24.13
C GLY A 44 -10.75 -3.01 24.17
N VAL A 45 -10.03 -2.47 23.19
CA VAL A 45 -9.75 -1.05 23.04
C VAL A 45 -10.06 -0.64 21.61
N ASP A 46 -11.12 0.14 21.42
CA ASP A 46 -11.67 0.46 20.09
C ASP A 46 -10.66 1.13 19.15
N ILE A 47 -9.77 1.95 19.70
CA ILE A 47 -8.75 2.63 18.88
C ILE A 47 -7.78 1.66 18.19
N PHE A 48 -7.63 0.43 18.70
CA PHE A 48 -6.79 -0.63 18.13
C PHE A 48 -7.58 -1.72 17.42
N SER A 49 -8.89 -1.57 17.27
CA SER A 49 -9.78 -2.54 16.61
C SER A 49 -10.33 -1.97 15.30
N GLY A 50 -10.46 -2.80 14.26
CA GLY A 50 -10.98 -2.41 12.95
C GLY A 50 -9.95 -1.74 12.02
N ARG A 51 -10.43 -1.16 10.93
CA ARG A 51 -9.57 -0.54 9.90
C ARG A 51 -9.02 0.81 10.38
N VAL A 52 -7.84 1.15 9.88
CA VAL A 52 -7.29 2.50 10.01
C VAL A 52 -7.95 3.39 8.96
N ASP A 53 -8.62 4.43 9.43
CA ASP A 53 -9.27 5.47 8.66
C ASP A 53 -8.83 6.86 9.13
N GLN A 54 -9.43 7.89 8.57
CA GLN A 54 -9.12 9.28 8.90
C GLN A 54 -9.39 9.61 10.37
N GLU A 55 -10.49 9.11 10.94
CA GLU A 55 -10.87 9.36 12.34
C GLU A 55 -9.84 8.74 13.29
N LYS A 56 -9.50 7.46 13.10
CA LYS A 56 -8.47 6.79 13.91
C LYS A 56 -7.11 7.42 13.78
N CYS A 57 -6.70 7.80 12.56
CA CYS A 57 -5.44 8.49 12.36
C CYS A 57 -5.39 9.80 13.16
N SER A 58 -6.49 10.55 13.20
CA SER A 58 -6.61 11.76 14.01
C SER A 58 -6.50 11.48 15.50
N LEU A 59 -7.10 10.39 15.98
CA LEU A 59 -6.96 9.96 17.39
C LEU A 59 -5.51 9.53 17.68
N TYR A 60 -4.83 8.88 16.75
CA TYR A 60 -3.41 8.52 16.96
C TYR A 60 -2.54 9.76 17.09
N GLY A 61 -2.73 10.78 16.23
CA GLY A 61 -2.02 12.06 16.36
C GLY A 61 -2.27 12.77 17.68
N LYS A 62 -3.47 12.63 18.23
CA LYS A 62 -3.84 13.23 19.51
C LYS A 62 -3.21 12.54 20.72
N HIS A 63 -3.00 11.21 20.65
CA HIS A 63 -2.67 10.41 21.84
C HIS A 63 -1.30 9.76 21.83
N PHE A 64 -0.69 9.51 20.65
CA PHE A 64 0.50 8.67 20.54
C PHE A 64 1.72 9.35 19.95
N PHE A 65 1.56 10.47 19.26
CA PHE A 65 2.68 11.25 18.73
C PHE A 65 2.34 12.73 18.62
N ASN A 66 3.36 13.55 18.58
CA ASN A 66 3.20 14.99 18.33
C ASN A 66 3.42 15.26 16.83
N PRO A 67 2.41 15.69 16.06
CA PRO A 67 2.56 15.95 14.63
C PRO A 67 3.67 16.95 14.28
N SER A 68 3.92 17.93 15.13
CA SER A 68 4.97 18.95 14.91
C SER A 68 6.40 18.41 15.03
N GLU A 69 6.58 17.23 15.63
CA GLU A 69 7.88 16.59 15.81
C GLU A 69 8.17 15.53 14.75
N ILE A 70 7.21 15.26 13.83
CA ILE A 70 7.39 14.28 12.79
C ILE A 70 8.29 14.85 11.68
N HIS A 71 9.43 14.22 11.46
CA HIS A 71 10.32 14.52 10.35
C HIS A 71 9.85 13.85 9.06
N THR A 72 9.44 12.59 9.15
CA THR A 72 8.97 11.81 7.99
C THR A 72 7.96 10.77 8.45
N ALA A 73 6.86 10.66 7.73
CA ALA A 73 5.86 9.62 7.87
C ALA A 73 5.94 8.67 6.66
N PHE A 74 5.98 7.37 6.92
CA PHE A 74 5.92 6.33 5.90
C PHE A 74 4.58 5.62 5.98
N ILE A 75 3.88 5.51 4.86
CA ILE A 75 2.56 4.87 4.79
C ILE A 75 2.64 3.75 3.76
N CYS A 76 2.20 2.54 4.16
CA CYS A 76 2.16 1.39 3.29
C CYS A 76 0.89 0.58 3.59
N GLY A 77 0.15 0.18 2.56
CA GLY A 77 -1.06 -0.62 2.72
C GLY A 77 -2.09 -0.39 1.61
N PRO A 78 -3.38 -0.74 1.85
CA PRO A 78 -4.45 -0.51 0.90
C PRO A 78 -4.60 0.97 0.53
N GLU A 79 -4.94 1.25 -0.72
CA GLU A 79 -5.03 2.61 -1.27
C GLU A 79 -5.93 3.54 -0.43
N LEU A 80 -7.13 3.08 -0.07
CA LEU A 80 -8.05 3.88 0.76
C LEU A 80 -7.42 4.26 2.10
N MET A 81 -6.73 3.33 2.77
CA MET A 81 -6.02 3.61 4.01
C MET A 81 -4.91 4.65 3.79
N ILE A 82 -4.13 4.52 2.71
CA ILE A 82 -3.07 5.47 2.39
C ILE A 82 -3.65 6.87 2.21
N MET A 83 -4.76 7.00 1.45
CA MET A 83 -5.41 8.28 1.21
C MET A 83 -5.97 8.91 2.50
N ASP A 84 -6.64 8.12 3.33
CA ASP A 84 -7.18 8.55 4.62
C ASP A 84 -6.07 9.02 5.56
N VAL A 85 -5.00 8.24 5.72
CA VAL A 85 -3.87 8.57 6.58
C VAL A 85 -3.11 9.79 6.05
N LYS A 86 -2.84 9.87 4.73
CA LYS A 86 -2.21 11.03 4.09
C LYS A 86 -3.00 12.31 4.37
N SER A 87 -4.31 12.27 4.11
CA SER A 87 -5.21 13.40 4.36
C SER A 87 -5.19 13.84 5.83
N SER A 88 -5.26 12.89 6.76
CA SER A 88 -5.22 13.18 8.20
C SER A 88 -3.90 13.82 8.62
N LEU A 89 -2.77 13.30 8.14
CA LEU A 89 -1.44 13.85 8.46
C LEU A 89 -1.28 15.27 7.91
N GLN A 90 -1.79 15.55 6.70
CA GLN A 90 -1.80 16.90 6.14
C GLN A 90 -2.67 17.86 6.95
N GLN A 91 -3.85 17.42 7.41
CA GLN A 91 -4.71 18.20 8.30
C GLN A 91 -4.06 18.48 9.66
N MET A 92 -3.19 17.60 10.14
CA MET A 92 -2.39 17.81 11.35
C MET A 92 -1.17 18.72 11.12
N GLY A 93 -0.95 19.21 9.87
CA GLY A 93 0.11 20.16 9.56
C GLY A 93 1.39 19.56 8.96
N LEU A 94 1.42 18.26 8.63
CA LEU A 94 2.56 17.71 7.91
C LEU A 94 2.56 18.19 6.45
N ARG A 95 3.75 18.57 5.98
CA ARG A 95 3.95 18.94 4.58
C ARG A 95 4.01 17.69 3.70
N GLU A 96 3.74 17.85 2.43
CA GLU A 96 3.74 16.75 1.47
C GLU A 96 5.11 16.06 1.34
N ASP A 97 6.19 16.82 1.43
CA ASP A 97 7.56 16.30 1.39
C ASP A 97 7.96 15.46 2.62
N GLN A 98 7.20 15.55 3.71
CA GLN A 98 7.37 14.72 4.91
C GLN A 98 6.60 13.40 4.84
N ILE A 99 5.66 13.25 3.89
CA ILE A 99 4.82 12.06 3.77
C ILE A 99 5.31 11.22 2.60
N ARG A 100 5.76 10.00 2.90
CA ARG A 100 6.21 8.99 1.94
C ARG A 100 5.24 7.84 1.96
N PHE A 101 4.78 7.41 0.81
CA PHE A 101 3.90 6.26 0.69
C PHE A 101 4.25 5.40 -0.52
N GLU A 102 3.92 4.12 -0.43
CA GLU A 102 4.07 3.16 -1.51
C GLU A 102 2.70 2.57 -1.81
N LEU A 103 2.27 2.72 -3.06
CA LEU A 103 1.04 2.11 -3.57
C LEU A 103 1.37 0.76 -4.17
N PHE A 104 0.87 -0.30 -3.57
CA PHE A 104 0.91 -1.62 -4.19
C PHE A 104 -0.22 -1.71 -5.22
N GLY A 105 0.14 -1.44 -6.45
CA GLY A 105 -0.55 -1.71 -7.71
C GLY A 105 -2.07 -1.87 -7.67
N THR A 106 -2.80 -0.77 -7.68
CA THR A 106 -4.16 -0.81 -8.22
C THR A 106 -4.12 -0.16 -9.60
N GLY A 107 -4.62 -0.87 -10.61
CA GLY A 107 -4.68 -0.37 -11.99
C GLY A 107 -5.38 0.99 -12.16
N ALA A 108 -6.12 1.46 -11.14
CA ALA A 108 -6.76 2.77 -11.12
C ALA A 108 -5.75 3.94 -11.02
N PHE A 109 -4.62 3.75 -10.32
CA PHE A 109 -3.60 4.81 -10.22
C PHE A 109 -2.73 4.87 -11.47
N TYR A 110 -2.41 3.71 -12.04
CA TYR A 110 -1.75 3.64 -13.35
C TYR A 110 -2.65 4.20 -14.44
N ALA A 111 -3.95 3.89 -14.45
CA ALA A 111 -4.91 4.45 -15.40
C ALA A 111 -5.04 5.98 -15.30
N LYS A 112 -4.93 6.57 -14.10
CA LYS A 112 -4.98 8.03 -13.92
C LYS A 112 -3.69 8.71 -14.33
N ARG A 113 -2.54 8.06 -14.12
CA ARG A 113 -1.25 8.53 -14.57
C ARG A 113 -1.10 8.41 -16.09
N GLU A 114 -1.55 7.29 -16.66
CA GLU A 114 -1.63 7.07 -18.11
C GLU A 114 -2.60 8.05 -18.80
N ALA A 115 -3.73 8.40 -18.17
CA ALA A 115 -4.64 9.41 -18.69
C ALA A 115 -4.05 10.84 -18.67
N GLN A 116 -3.16 11.15 -17.74
CA GLN A 116 -2.44 12.44 -17.70
C GLN A 116 -1.24 12.47 -18.67
N GLU A 117 -0.55 11.35 -18.87
CA GLU A 117 0.54 11.23 -19.84
C GLU A 117 0.04 11.01 -21.28
N ALA A 118 -1.22 10.56 -21.46
CA ALA A 118 -1.84 10.33 -22.77
C ALA A 118 -2.17 11.62 -23.53
N THR A 119 -2.10 12.80 -22.91
CA THR A 119 -2.37 14.09 -23.57
C THR A 119 -1.19 14.64 -24.38
N GLU A 120 0.00 14.02 -24.33
CA GLU A 120 1.21 14.57 -24.99
C GLU A 120 1.80 13.71 -26.11
N PHE A 121 1.18 12.57 -26.49
CA PHE A 121 1.78 11.70 -27.49
C PHE A 121 0.82 11.34 -28.62
N THR A 122 0.96 11.99 -29.76
CA THR A 122 0.36 11.63 -31.06
C THR A 122 1.31 10.70 -31.84
N GLY A 123 1.51 9.47 -31.39
CA GLY A 123 2.29 8.45 -32.09
C GLY A 123 1.44 7.21 -32.37
N GLU A 124 1.59 6.65 -33.61
CA GLU A 124 0.90 5.44 -34.03
C GLU A 124 0.98 4.34 -32.97
N ASP A 125 -0.13 3.62 -32.75
CA ASP A 125 -0.23 2.48 -31.83
C ASP A 125 0.83 1.42 -32.15
N THR A 126 1.97 1.52 -31.50
CA THR A 126 3.03 0.52 -31.61
C THR A 126 2.58 -0.74 -30.86
N MET A 127 2.30 -1.80 -31.60
CA MET A 127 1.95 -3.11 -31.04
C MET A 127 3.22 -3.87 -30.66
N SER A 128 3.24 -4.39 -29.43
CA SER A 128 4.28 -5.28 -28.94
C SER A 128 3.82 -6.72 -29.05
N GLN A 129 4.68 -7.59 -29.55
CA GLN A 129 4.46 -9.03 -29.47
C GLN A 129 5.02 -9.55 -28.17
N VAL A 130 4.17 -10.17 -27.35
CA VAL A 130 4.50 -10.68 -26.02
C VAL A 130 4.26 -12.19 -26.03
N THR A 131 5.29 -12.98 -25.77
CA THR A 131 5.17 -14.43 -25.58
C THR A 131 5.16 -14.75 -24.10
N ILE A 132 4.07 -15.33 -23.61
CA ILE A 132 3.96 -15.84 -22.23
C ILE A 132 4.29 -17.32 -22.25
N ARG A 133 5.26 -17.73 -21.42
CA ARG A 133 5.68 -19.12 -21.30
C ARG A 133 5.47 -19.59 -19.85
N ILE A 134 4.57 -20.57 -19.67
CA ILE A 134 4.23 -21.13 -18.35
C ILE A 134 4.06 -22.65 -18.51
N ASP A 135 4.70 -23.43 -17.64
CA ASP A 135 4.58 -24.89 -17.55
C ASP A 135 4.76 -25.61 -18.91
N GLY A 136 5.65 -25.09 -19.76
CA GLY A 136 5.95 -25.66 -21.07
C GLY A 136 4.94 -25.24 -22.16
N HIS A 137 3.94 -24.45 -21.86
CA HIS A 137 3.02 -23.84 -22.80
C HIS A 137 3.48 -22.42 -23.17
N GLU A 138 3.35 -22.09 -24.45
CA GLU A 138 3.65 -20.76 -24.99
C GLU A 138 2.39 -20.17 -25.62
N VAL A 139 2.11 -18.91 -25.28
CA VAL A 139 1.01 -18.15 -25.88
C VAL A 139 1.52 -16.78 -26.32
N ASP A 140 1.31 -16.46 -27.59
CA ASP A 140 1.67 -15.18 -28.17
C ASP A 140 0.49 -14.21 -28.13
N LEU A 141 0.75 -13.02 -27.57
CA LEU A 141 -0.21 -11.93 -27.47
C LEU A 141 0.31 -10.70 -28.20
N LYS A 142 -0.58 -9.94 -28.81
CA LYS A 142 -0.28 -8.61 -29.35
C LYS A 142 -0.89 -7.58 -28.44
N LEU A 143 -0.05 -6.77 -27.80
CA LEU A 143 -0.46 -5.74 -26.85
C LEU A 143 -0.03 -4.37 -27.38
N GLY A 144 -0.96 -3.40 -27.33
CA GLY A 144 -0.61 -2.01 -27.59
C GLY A 144 0.32 -1.50 -26.48
N TYR A 145 1.29 -0.66 -26.82
CA TYR A 145 2.27 -0.10 -25.88
C TYR A 145 1.64 0.55 -24.65
N ARG A 146 0.43 1.11 -24.80
CA ARG A 146 -0.40 1.69 -23.74
C ARG A 146 -1.69 0.92 -23.48
N GLY A 147 -1.75 -0.32 -23.94
CA GLY A 147 -2.92 -1.16 -23.82
C GLY A 147 -3.02 -1.86 -22.46
N GLN A 148 -3.68 -3.00 -22.50
CA GLN A 148 -3.91 -3.85 -21.37
C GLN A 148 -2.60 -4.39 -20.77
N ALA A 149 -2.56 -4.56 -19.44
CA ALA A 149 -1.42 -5.18 -18.76
C ALA A 149 -1.25 -6.65 -19.22
N VAL A 150 0.00 -7.11 -19.29
CA VAL A 150 0.34 -8.48 -19.74
C VAL A 150 -0.42 -9.54 -18.92
N LEU A 151 -0.55 -9.36 -17.60
CA LEU A 151 -1.29 -10.26 -16.73
C LEU A 151 -2.76 -10.36 -17.14
N ASP A 152 -3.42 -9.22 -17.36
CA ASP A 152 -4.84 -9.18 -17.71
C ASP A 152 -5.11 -9.79 -19.08
N ALA A 153 -4.24 -9.49 -20.05
CA ALA A 153 -4.33 -10.07 -21.39
C ALA A 153 -4.11 -11.59 -21.37
N GLY A 154 -3.15 -12.07 -20.57
CA GLY A 154 -2.91 -13.50 -20.43
C GLY A 154 -4.09 -14.23 -19.78
N LEU A 155 -4.66 -13.68 -18.69
CA LEU A 155 -5.84 -14.26 -18.04
C LEU A 155 -7.07 -14.27 -18.98
N GLN A 156 -7.28 -13.21 -19.77
CA GLN A 156 -8.35 -13.17 -20.78
C GLN A 156 -8.14 -14.19 -21.90
N SER A 157 -6.90 -14.52 -22.22
CA SER A 157 -6.55 -15.57 -23.21
C SER A 157 -6.66 -16.98 -22.63
N GLY A 158 -7.15 -17.13 -21.38
CA GLY A 158 -7.36 -18.42 -20.73
C GLY A 158 -6.10 -19.06 -20.14
N ILE A 159 -5.01 -18.29 -20.01
CA ILE A 159 -3.79 -18.77 -19.37
C ILE A 159 -3.94 -18.66 -17.87
N ASP A 160 -3.69 -19.76 -17.14
CA ASP A 160 -3.65 -19.75 -15.68
C ASP A 160 -2.30 -19.21 -15.19
N ILE A 161 -2.20 -17.89 -15.12
CA ILE A 161 -0.99 -17.20 -14.68
C ILE A 161 -1.00 -17.09 -13.15
N PRO A 162 -0.03 -17.67 -12.44
CA PRO A 162 0.06 -17.50 -10.99
C PRO A 162 0.39 -16.04 -10.66
N PHE A 163 -0.45 -15.40 -9.84
CA PHE A 163 -0.22 -14.03 -9.35
C PHE A 163 -0.58 -13.93 -7.87
N SER A 164 0.22 -13.16 -7.11
CA SER A 164 0.03 -13.02 -5.65
C SER A 164 -0.82 -11.81 -5.26
N CYS A 165 -0.84 -10.76 -6.08
CA CYS A 165 -1.59 -9.53 -5.81
C CYS A 165 -2.08 -8.94 -7.13
N LYS A 166 -3.38 -9.07 -7.40
CA LYS A 166 -4.05 -8.31 -8.44
C LYS A 166 -4.71 -7.10 -7.80
N GLY A 167 -3.91 -6.05 -7.54
CA GLY A 167 -4.38 -4.84 -6.89
C GLY A 167 -4.68 -5.12 -5.41
N GLY A 168 -3.67 -5.05 -4.58
CA GLY A 168 -3.71 -5.34 -3.15
C GLY A 168 -4.63 -4.46 -2.34
#